data_fd349f847bd18c89b4dd61bdc3deb913
#
_entry.id   fd349f847bd18c89b4dd61bdc3deb913
#
_cell.length_a   1.000
_cell.length_b   1.000
_cell.length_c   1.000
_cell.angle_alpha   90.00
_cell.angle_beta   90.00
_cell.angle_gamma   90.00
#
_symmetry.space_group_name_H-M   'P 1'
#
loop_
_entity.id
_entity.type
_entity.pdbx_description
1 polymer ?
#
loop_
_entity_poly.entity_id
_entity_poly.type
_entity_poly.pdbx_seq_one_letter_code
_entity_poly.pdbx_strand_id
1 'polypeptide(L)'
;MLPVRRPPDPETGPAVEELARGESGYPSRLLLLSDAPAVLWVRGRVPAEGGRAVAVVGARAASGAGCARARVLARELAQKGVVVISGGAFGIDAAAHEGALEAAAAPTFAVFGCGVDVTYPDRHVRLFARIAAKGGLLSEYQPGTPPRAGQFPARNRIIAALGDAVVVVEAAHRSGALITAALARSLGRPVLALPGSNGTDRLLQLGHAWPVTSAADVEETLAGGRPVSLDEAEPPAGIVASLVAALREGAATPAVLSRRIGSSLPAIMAALVEAELDGWICRIPGNQYEVNRRGC
;
A
#
# COMPACT_ATOMS: atom_id res chain seq x y z
N MET A 1 0.48 -10.54 -25.77
CA MET A 1 -0.92 -10.33 -25.36
C MET A 1 -1.29 -11.53 -24.50
N LEU A 2 -1.41 -11.36 -23.17
CA LEU A 2 -1.78 -12.46 -22.28
C LEU A 2 -3.28 -12.75 -22.46
N PRO A 3 -3.72 -14.02 -22.46
CA PRO A 3 -5.13 -14.35 -22.62
C PRO A 3 -5.91 -13.86 -21.39
N VAL A 4 -6.79 -12.89 -21.61
CA VAL A 4 -7.77 -12.43 -20.61
C VAL A 4 -8.92 -13.42 -20.62
N ARG A 5 -9.02 -14.26 -19.59
CA ARG A 5 -10.24 -15.07 -19.40
C ARG A 5 -11.34 -14.18 -18.82
N ARG A 6 -12.51 -14.20 -19.43
CA ARG A 6 -13.71 -13.63 -18.82
C ARG A 6 -13.99 -14.34 -17.50
N PRO A 7 -14.44 -13.60 -16.46
CA PRO A 7 -14.89 -14.22 -15.22
C PRO A 7 -16.03 -15.21 -15.46
N PRO A 8 -16.26 -16.16 -14.54
CA PRO A 8 -17.47 -16.98 -14.60
C PRO A 8 -18.70 -16.06 -14.61
N ASP A 9 -19.73 -16.51 -15.32
CA ASP A 9 -20.96 -15.85 -15.70
C ASP A 9 -21.40 -14.70 -14.78
N PRO A 10 -21.74 -13.52 -15.30
CA PRO A 10 -22.23 -12.39 -14.50
C PRO A 10 -23.51 -12.70 -13.70
N GLU A 11 -24.17 -13.82 -13.97
CA GLU A 11 -25.44 -14.21 -13.32
C GLU A 11 -25.30 -14.71 -11.86
N THR A 12 -24.09 -14.97 -11.36
CA THR A 12 -23.91 -15.58 -10.01
C THR A 12 -23.17 -14.75 -8.98
N GLY A 13 -22.84 -13.50 -9.25
CA GLY A 13 -22.10 -12.62 -8.34
C GLY A 13 -22.75 -11.25 -8.13
N PRO A 14 -22.31 -10.45 -7.14
CA PRO A 14 -22.79 -9.08 -6.97
C PRO A 14 -22.62 -8.26 -8.25
N ALA A 15 -23.61 -7.40 -8.55
CA ALA A 15 -23.54 -6.44 -9.64
C ALA A 15 -22.35 -5.47 -9.44
N VAL A 16 -21.88 -4.87 -10.53
CA VAL A 16 -20.92 -3.79 -10.47
C VAL A 16 -21.66 -2.48 -10.28
N GLU A 17 -21.28 -1.73 -9.26
CA GLU A 17 -21.81 -0.42 -8.92
C GLU A 17 -20.78 0.66 -9.19
N GLU A 18 -21.25 1.84 -9.52
CA GLU A 18 -20.45 3.06 -9.67
C GLU A 18 -20.72 3.98 -8.49
N LEU A 19 -19.66 4.46 -7.82
CA LEU A 19 -19.76 5.43 -6.74
C LEU A 19 -18.95 6.66 -7.12
N ALA A 20 -19.61 7.77 -7.40
CA ALA A 20 -18.93 9.01 -7.66
C ALA A 20 -18.42 9.66 -6.35
N ARG A 21 -17.29 10.36 -6.46
CA ARG A 21 -16.73 11.10 -5.32
C ARG A 21 -17.72 12.15 -4.82
N GLY A 22 -18.04 12.09 -3.53
CA GLY A 22 -19.02 12.95 -2.87
C GLY A 22 -20.43 12.34 -2.75
N GLU A 23 -20.71 11.21 -3.38
CA GLU A 23 -21.95 10.47 -3.18
C GLU A 23 -21.96 9.69 -1.86
N SER A 24 -23.17 9.41 -1.38
CA SER A 24 -23.37 8.52 -0.25
C SER A 24 -22.81 7.12 -0.57
N GLY A 25 -21.98 6.59 0.34
CA GLY A 25 -21.33 5.28 0.15
C GLY A 25 -19.91 5.37 -0.45
N TYR A 26 -19.50 6.52 -0.98
CA TYR A 26 -18.09 6.70 -1.37
C TYR A 26 -17.21 6.74 -0.11
N PRO A 27 -16.16 5.91 0.02
CA PRO A 27 -15.36 5.83 1.23
C PRO A 27 -14.68 7.16 1.56
N SER A 28 -15.02 7.79 2.69
CA SER A 28 -14.48 9.08 3.12
C SER A 28 -12.95 9.08 3.26
N ARG A 29 -12.37 7.92 3.59
CA ARG A 29 -10.92 7.73 3.68
C ARG A 29 -10.17 8.04 2.39
N LEU A 30 -10.80 7.84 1.23
CA LEU A 30 -10.20 8.17 -0.06
C LEU A 30 -10.07 9.68 -0.29
N LEU A 31 -10.85 10.50 0.42
CA LEU A 31 -10.78 11.96 0.34
C LEU A 31 -9.49 12.52 0.96
N LEU A 32 -8.71 11.70 1.66
CA LEU A 32 -7.36 12.06 2.13
C LEU A 32 -6.34 12.14 0.99
N LEU A 33 -6.64 11.51 -0.15
CA LEU A 33 -5.80 11.56 -1.33
C LEU A 33 -6.02 12.89 -2.07
N SER A 34 -4.95 13.59 -2.43
CA SER A 34 -5.02 14.78 -3.29
C SER A 34 -5.58 14.46 -4.68
N ASP A 35 -5.35 13.23 -5.13
CA ASP A 35 -5.82 12.66 -6.40
C ASP A 35 -6.86 11.55 -6.16
N ALA A 36 -7.79 11.76 -5.21
CA ALA A 36 -8.86 10.80 -4.93
C ALA A 36 -9.61 10.42 -6.21
N PRO A 37 -9.90 9.13 -6.45
CA PRO A 37 -10.65 8.70 -7.62
C PRO A 37 -11.94 9.49 -7.79
N ALA A 38 -12.19 10.02 -9.00
CA ALA A 38 -13.46 10.69 -9.29
C ALA A 38 -14.64 9.70 -9.23
N VAL A 39 -14.36 8.45 -9.59
CA VAL A 39 -15.30 7.33 -9.56
C VAL A 39 -14.61 6.11 -8.96
N LEU A 40 -15.31 5.39 -8.10
CA LEU A 40 -14.93 4.09 -7.58
C LEU A 40 -15.90 3.03 -8.09
N TRP A 41 -15.40 2.09 -8.85
CA TRP A 41 -16.15 0.91 -9.29
C TRP A 41 -16.08 -0.16 -8.22
N VAL A 42 -17.24 -0.74 -7.87
CA VAL A 42 -17.39 -1.68 -6.76
C VAL A 42 -18.12 -2.93 -7.24
N ARG A 43 -17.59 -4.10 -6.89
CA ARG A 43 -18.31 -5.37 -6.98
C ARG A 43 -18.41 -5.99 -5.60
N GLY A 44 -19.59 -5.99 -5.01
CA GLY A 44 -19.83 -6.35 -3.62
C GLY A 44 -20.14 -5.13 -2.78
N ARG A 45 -19.36 -4.86 -1.75
CA ARG A 45 -19.54 -3.74 -0.81
C ARG A 45 -18.32 -2.84 -0.78
N VAL A 46 -18.42 -1.71 -0.09
CA VAL A 46 -17.29 -0.88 0.34
C VAL A 46 -17.00 -1.11 1.83
N PRO A 47 -15.80 -0.80 2.34
CA PRO A 47 -15.52 -0.78 3.77
C PRO A 47 -16.48 0.17 4.48
N ALA A 48 -17.07 -0.28 5.61
CA ALA A 48 -17.97 0.54 6.39
C ALA A 48 -17.24 1.75 7.00
N GLU A 49 -17.92 2.90 7.04
CA GLU A 49 -17.43 4.08 7.72
C GLU A 49 -17.24 3.82 9.21
N GLY A 50 -16.16 4.36 9.80
CA GLY A 50 -15.84 4.20 11.22
C GLY A 50 -15.32 2.81 11.62
N GLY A 51 -15.36 1.83 10.73
CA GLY A 51 -14.79 0.51 11.00
C GLY A 51 -13.25 0.53 10.97
N ARG A 52 -12.58 -0.26 11.82
CA ARG A 52 -11.12 -0.41 11.79
C ARG A 52 -10.70 -1.23 10.56
N ALA A 53 -9.70 -0.75 9.83
CA ALA A 53 -9.20 -1.40 8.63
C ALA A 53 -7.67 -1.41 8.58
N VAL A 54 -7.08 -2.50 8.11
CA VAL A 54 -5.64 -2.66 7.97
C VAL A 54 -5.30 -3.12 6.55
N ALA A 55 -4.40 -2.41 5.91
CA ALA A 55 -3.84 -2.85 4.64
C ALA A 55 -2.71 -3.86 4.91
N VAL A 56 -2.82 -5.09 4.40
CA VAL A 56 -1.79 -6.13 4.53
C VAL A 56 -1.18 -6.34 3.15
N VAL A 57 0.11 -6.02 3.00
CA VAL A 57 0.80 -6.01 1.70
C VAL A 57 2.14 -6.71 1.77
N GLY A 58 2.68 -7.11 0.61
CA GLY A 58 4.00 -7.70 0.56
C GLY A 58 4.43 -8.21 -0.81
N ALA A 59 5.44 -9.07 -0.81
CA ALA A 59 6.03 -9.63 -2.00
C ALA A 59 5.04 -10.50 -2.79
N ARG A 60 5.07 -10.37 -4.12
CA ARG A 60 4.32 -11.25 -5.04
C ARG A 60 4.93 -12.66 -5.09
N ALA A 61 6.26 -12.73 -5.06
CA ALA A 61 7.03 -13.97 -4.95
C ALA A 61 7.46 -14.18 -3.49
N ALA A 62 6.49 -14.22 -2.58
CA ALA A 62 6.73 -14.41 -1.16
C ALA A 62 7.17 -15.84 -0.83
N SER A 63 7.91 -15.98 0.25
CA SER A 63 8.25 -17.28 0.83
C SER A 63 6.98 -17.99 1.36
N GLY A 64 7.04 -19.32 1.46
CA GLY A 64 5.96 -20.08 2.10
C GLY A 64 5.71 -19.64 3.55
N ALA A 65 6.78 -19.31 4.27
CA ALA A 65 6.69 -18.76 5.64
C ALA A 65 6.04 -17.37 5.67
N GLY A 66 6.37 -16.49 4.70
CA GLY A 66 5.75 -15.18 4.55
C GLY A 66 4.25 -15.28 4.29
N CYS A 67 3.84 -16.16 3.36
CA CYS A 67 2.42 -16.42 3.08
C CYS A 67 1.68 -16.97 4.31
N ALA A 68 2.29 -17.91 5.04
CA ALA A 68 1.69 -18.45 6.25
C ALA A 68 1.49 -17.37 7.33
N ARG A 69 2.50 -16.51 7.54
CA ARG A 69 2.40 -15.38 8.49
C ARG A 69 1.31 -14.39 8.08
N ALA A 70 1.24 -14.03 6.79
CA ALA A 70 0.19 -13.14 6.28
C ALA A 70 -1.21 -13.70 6.50
N ARG A 71 -1.40 -15.01 6.23
CA ARG A 71 -2.68 -15.70 6.43
C ARG A 71 -3.11 -15.73 7.89
N VAL A 72 -2.19 -16.09 8.81
CA VAL A 72 -2.46 -16.11 10.25
C VAL A 72 -2.80 -14.73 10.75
N LEU A 73 -1.96 -13.72 10.45
CA LEU A 73 -2.18 -12.33 10.86
C LEU A 73 -3.55 -11.81 10.39
N ALA A 74 -3.86 -11.98 9.10
CA ALA A 74 -5.11 -11.51 8.52
C ALA A 74 -6.34 -12.21 9.11
N ARG A 75 -6.24 -13.53 9.40
CA ARG A 75 -7.30 -14.27 10.08
C ARG A 75 -7.55 -13.74 11.49
N GLU A 76 -6.49 -13.53 12.27
CA GLU A 76 -6.60 -13.03 13.64
C GLU A 76 -7.17 -11.60 13.67
N LEU A 77 -6.71 -10.71 12.77
CA LEU A 77 -7.28 -9.36 12.63
C LEU A 77 -8.77 -9.42 12.29
N ALA A 78 -9.16 -10.25 11.32
CA ALA A 78 -10.55 -10.39 10.93
C ALA A 78 -11.42 -11.00 12.04
N GLN A 79 -10.91 -11.95 12.84
CA GLN A 79 -11.60 -12.48 14.04
C GLN A 79 -11.92 -11.41 15.07
N LYS A 80 -11.09 -10.37 15.14
CA LYS A 80 -11.25 -9.21 16.04
C LYS A 80 -12.06 -8.06 15.41
N GLY A 81 -12.70 -8.30 14.27
CA GLY A 81 -13.53 -7.31 13.59
C GLY A 81 -12.74 -6.27 12.81
N VAL A 82 -11.44 -6.46 12.58
CA VAL A 82 -10.61 -5.56 11.77
C VAL A 82 -10.70 -5.98 10.31
N VAL A 83 -11.09 -5.04 9.46
CA VAL A 83 -11.18 -5.22 8.01
C VAL A 83 -9.78 -5.36 7.41
N VAL A 84 -9.58 -6.38 6.57
CA VAL A 84 -8.32 -6.57 5.84
C VAL A 84 -8.46 -6.04 4.41
N ILE A 85 -7.56 -5.13 4.02
CA ILE A 85 -7.50 -4.55 2.68
C ILE A 85 -6.20 -4.99 2.02
N SER A 86 -6.23 -5.39 0.75
CA SER A 86 -5.03 -5.73 0.00
C SER A 86 -5.24 -5.56 -1.51
N GLY A 87 -4.22 -5.88 -2.29
CA GLY A 87 -4.24 -5.68 -3.74
C GLY A 87 -4.67 -6.89 -4.57
N GLY A 88 -4.86 -8.06 -3.96
CA GLY A 88 -5.20 -9.27 -4.68
C GLY A 88 -4.07 -9.84 -5.57
N ALA A 89 -2.84 -9.39 -5.42
CA ALA A 89 -1.68 -9.94 -6.12
C ALA A 89 -1.34 -11.36 -5.63
N PHE A 90 -0.42 -12.04 -6.31
CA PHE A 90 0.18 -13.28 -5.80
C PHE A 90 0.90 -13.04 -4.47
N GLY A 91 1.19 -14.10 -3.73
CA GLY A 91 1.98 -14.09 -2.50
C GLY A 91 1.21 -13.53 -1.31
N ILE A 92 1.75 -12.49 -0.68
CA ILE A 92 1.23 -11.94 0.57
C ILE A 92 -0.22 -11.48 0.46
N ASP A 93 -0.59 -10.76 -0.61
CA ASP A 93 -1.93 -10.22 -0.79
C ASP A 93 -2.98 -11.33 -0.81
N ALA A 94 -2.76 -12.38 -1.63
CA ALA A 94 -3.66 -13.52 -1.70
C ALA A 94 -3.76 -14.26 -0.36
N ALA A 95 -2.62 -14.49 0.30
CA ALA A 95 -2.58 -15.16 1.61
C ALA A 95 -3.33 -14.36 2.69
N ALA A 96 -3.22 -13.03 2.68
CA ALA A 96 -3.97 -12.15 3.57
C ALA A 96 -5.48 -12.25 3.34
N HIS A 97 -5.92 -12.20 2.08
CA HIS A 97 -7.34 -12.37 1.76
C HIS A 97 -7.87 -13.75 2.17
N GLU A 98 -7.10 -14.83 1.90
CA GLU A 98 -7.49 -16.17 2.31
C GLU A 98 -7.65 -16.28 3.83
N GLY A 99 -6.69 -15.73 4.59
CA GLY A 99 -6.76 -15.71 6.06
C GLY A 99 -7.98 -14.94 6.57
N ALA A 100 -8.23 -13.74 6.03
CA ALA A 100 -9.41 -12.96 6.42
C ALA A 100 -10.73 -13.66 6.09
N LEU A 101 -10.79 -14.38 4.96
CA LEU A 101 -11.98 -15.14 4.55
C LEU A 101 -12.25 -16.38 5.42
N GLU A 102 -11.26 -16.87 6.18
CA GLU A 102 -11.42 -17.94 7.17
C GLU A 102 -12.16 -17.46 8.41
N ALA A 103 -12.07 -16.18 8.73
CA ALA A 103 -12.81 -15.56 9.81
C ALA A 103 -14.22 -15.13 9.34
N ALA A 104 -15.21 -15.26 10.23
CA ALA A 104 -16.58 -14.83 9.94
C ALA A 104 -16.84 -13.37 10.34
N ALA A 105 -16.02 -12.80 11.23
CA ALA A 105 -16.34 -11.56 11.94
C ALA A 105 -16.11 -10.29 11.12
N ALA A 106 -15.15 -10.27 10.18
CA ALA A 106 -14.91 -9.10 9.34
C ALA A 106 -14.77 -9.44 7.86
N PRO A 107 -15.18 -8.53 6.96
CA PRO A 107 -14.97 -8.68 5.53
C PRO A 107 -13.52 -8.39 5.13
N THR A 108 -13.17 -8.74 3.88
CA THR A 108 -11.92 -8.31 3.24
C THR A 108 -12.21 -7.64 1.91
N PHE A 109 -11.37 -6.67 1.52
CA PHE A 109 -11.55 -5.88 0.31
C PHE A 109 -10.27 -5.91 -0.55
N ALA A 110 -10.45 -6.24 -1.82
CA ALA A 110 -9.35 -6.21 -2.78
C ALA A 110 -9.47 -4.96 -3.66
N VAL A 111 -8.41 -4.18 -3.72
CA VAL A 111 -8.32 -3.04 -4.64
C VAL A 111 -7.62 -3.49 -5.91
N PHE A 112 -8.20 -3.22 -7.07
CA PHE A 112 -7.72 -3.69 -8.36
C PHE A 112 -6.98 -2.58 -9.13
N GLY A 113 -5.98 -2.99 -9.92
CA GLY A 113 -5.32 -2.14 -10.91
C GLY A 113 -5.84 -2.39 -12.33
N CYS A 114 -7.10 -2.82 -12.47
CA CYS A 114 -7.85 -3.06 -13.71
C CYS A 114 -9.33 -2.97 -13.39
N GLY A 115 -10.22 -3.13 -14.35
CA GLY A 115 -11.67 -3.17 -14.09
C GLY A 115 -12.04 -4.26 -13.06
N VAL A 116 -13.03 -4.00 -12.21
CA VAL A 116 -13.47 -4.94 -11.16
C VAL A 116 -14.07 -6.23 -11.72
N ASP A 117 -14.43 -6.25 -12.98
CA ASP A 117 -14.92 -7.37 -13.77
C ASP A 117 -13.79 -8.13 -14.48
N VAL A 118 -12.55 -7.64 -14.44
CA VAL A 118 -11.37 -8.24 -15.06
C VAL A 118 -10.57 -9.00 -14.02
N THR A 119 -10.56 -10.32 -14.11
CA THR A 119 -9.78 -11.16 -13.19
C THR A 119 -8.29 -11.11 -13.53
N TYR A 120 -7.50 -10.51 -12.63
CA TYR A 120 -6.04 -10.53 -12.71
C TYR A 120 -5.42 -10.55 -11.31
N PRO A 121 -4.58 -11.57 -10.96
CA PRO A 121 -4.25 -12.74 -11.79
C PRO A 121 -5.43 -13.68 -12.02
N ASP A 122 -5.46 -14.33 -13.19
CA ASP A 122 -6.54 -15.26 -13.61
C ASP A 122 -6.70 -16.47 -12.68
N ARG A 123 -5.62 -16.90 -12.04
CA ARG A 123 -5.63 -17.98 -11.03
C ARG A 123 -6.42 -17.62 -9.76
N HIS A 124 -6.67 -16.36 -9.50
CA HIS A 124 -7.40 -15.89 -8.31
C HIS A 124 -8.91 -15.75 -8.53
N VAL A 125 -9.48 -16.24 -9.64
CA VAL A 125 -10.91 -16.13 -9.94
C VAL A 125 -11.81 -16.59 -8.79
N ARG A 126 -11.48 -17.74 -8.16
CA ARG A 126 -12.25 -18.27 -7.01
C ARG A 126 -12.06 -17.43 -5.74
N LEU A 127 -10.86 -16.91 -5.53
CA LEU A 127 -10.56 -16.03 -4.41
C LEU A 127 -11.36 -14.73 -4.53
N PHE A 128 -11.34 -14.11 -5.70
CA PHE A 128 -12.05 -12.85 -5.94
C PHE A 128 -13.58 -13.02 -5.85
N ALA A 129 -14.13 -14.14 -6.31
CA ALA A 129 -15.55 -14.42 -6.12
C ALA A 129 -15.92 -14.49 -4.63
N ARG A 130 -15.09 -15.12 -3.80
CA ARG A 130 -15.30 -15.18 -2.33
C ARG A 130 -15.15 -13.81 -1.67
N ILE A 131 -14.18 -13.00 -2.12
CA ILE A 131 -13.99 -11.63 -1.62
C ILE A 131 -15.22 -10.77 -1.96
N ALA A 132 -15.69 -10.80 -3.21
CA ALA A 132 -16.88 -10.06 -3.64
C ALA A 132 -18.14 -10.45 -2.86
N ALA A 133 -18.30 -11.73 -2.52
CA ALA A 133 -19.45 -12.22 -1.76
C ALA A 133 -19.43 -11.79 -0.29
N LYS A 134 -18.27 -11.75 0.36
CA LYS A 134 -18.13 -11.41 1.79
C LYS A 134 -17.73 -9.96 2.08
N GLY A 135 -17.10 -9.29 1.13
CA GLY A 135 -16.59 -7.93 1.20
C GLY A 135 -16.79 -7.22 -0.13
N GLY A 136 -15.69 -6.86 -0.83
CA GLY A 136 -15.80 -6.23 -2.14
C GLY A 136 -14.50 -6.16 -2.92
N LEU A 137 -14.66 -6.01 -4.23
CA LEU A 137 -13.60 -5.66 -5.18
C LEU A 137 -13.79 -4.20 -5.54
N LEU A 138 -12.73 -3.41 -5.46
CA LEU A 138 -12.74 -1.97 -5.64
C LEU A 138 -11.76 -1.58 -6.75
N SER A 139 -12.10 -0.64 -7.60
CA SER A 139 -11.20 -0.11 -8.61
C SER A 139 -11.55 1.33 -9.00
N GLU A 140 -10.54 2.12 -9.33
CA GLU A 140 -10.71 3.41 -10.02
C GLU A 140 -10.86 3.26 -11.54
N TYR A 141 -10.62 2.06 -12.06
CA TYR A 141 -10.66 1.79 -13.49
C TYR A 141 -12.03 1.26 -13.91
N GLN A 142 -12.57 1.83 -14.99
CA GLN A 142 -13.86 1.44 -15.57
C GLN A 142 -13.89 -0.08 -15.86
N PRO A 143 -15.05 -0.74 -15.70
CA PRO A 143 -15.26 -2.13 -16.11
C PRO A 143 -14.75 -2.40 -17.53
N GLY A 144 -14.15 -3.58 -17.74
CA GLY A 144 -13.50 -3.96 -18.98
C GLY A 144 -12.07 -3.43 -19.17
N THR A 145 -11.57 -2.55 -18.29
CA THR A 145 -10.18 -2.03 -18.39
C THR A 145 -9.18 -3.15 -18.17
N PRO A 146 -8.30 -3.47 -19.13
CA PRO A 146 -7.31 -4.53 -18.99
C PRO A 146 -6.18 -4.12 -18.02
N PRO A 147 -5.48 -5.10 -17.39
CA PRO A 147 -4.36 -4.83 -16.50
C PRO A 147 -3.15 -4.29 -17.30
N ARG A 148 -2.56 -3.21 -16.79
CA ARG A 148 -1.32 -2.59 -17.32
C ARG A 148 -0.33 -2.35 -16.20
N ALA A 149 0.96 -2.47 -16.46
CA ALA A 149 2.02 -2.42 -15.45
C ALA A 149 1.97 -1.16 -14.57
N GLY A 150 1.74 0.02 -15.14
CA GLY A 150 1.68 1.29 -14.40
C GLY A 150 0.47 1.43 -13.47
N GLN A 151 -0.61 0.71 -13.72
CA GLN A 151 -1.84 0.79 -12.92
C GLN A 151 -1.68 0.19 -11.52
N PHE A 152 -0.80 -0.80 -11.35
CA PHE A 152 -0.61 -1.46 -10.04
C PHE A 152 0.08 -0.56 -9.01
N PRO A 153 1.17 0.15 -9.32
CA PRO A 153 1.73 1.15 -8.42
C PRO A 153 0.76 2.31 -8.13
N ALA A 154 0.05 2.81 -9.16
CA ALA A 154 -0.92 3.90 -8.99
C ALA A 154 -2.05 3.51 -8.03
N ARG A 155 -2.57 2.29 -8.15
CA ARG A 155 -3.61 1.75 -7.28
C ARG A 155 -3.21 1.69 -5.80
N ASN A 156 -1.91 1.53 -5.48
CA ASN A 156 -1.45 1.32 -4.11
C ASN A 156 -1.81 2.47 -3.17
N ARG A 157 -2.01 3.70 -3.68
CA ARG A 157 -2.48 4.84 -2.89
C ARG A 157 -3.88 4.60 -2.32
N ILE A 158 -4.74 3.91 -3.07
CA ILE A 158 -6.09 3.56 -2.62
C ILE A 158 -6.01 2.53 -1.49
N ILE A 159 -5.13 1.52 -1.60
CA ILE A 159 -4.89 0.55 -0.53
C ILE A 159 -4.43 1.26 0.74
N ALA A 160 -3.43 2.15 0.63
CA ALA A 160 -2.89 2.90 1.75
C ALA A 160 -3.93 3.82 2.41
N ALA A 161 -4.75 4.50 1.60
CA ALA A 161 -5.76 5.43 2.12
C ALA A 161 -6.92 4.72 2.83
N LEU A 162 -7.35 3.55 2.33
CA LEU A 162 -8.45 2.78 2.93
C LEU A 162 -8.06 2.15 4.28
N GLY A 163 -6.78 1.86 4.53
CA GLY A 163 -6.30 1.34 5.80
C GLY A 163 -6.10 2.42 6.86
N ASP A 164 -6.34 2.09 8.13
CA ASP A 164 -5.91 2.90 9.28
C ASP A 164 -4.44 2.69 9.59
N ALA A 165 -3.89 1.55 9.14
CA ALA A 165 -2.47 1.20 9.18
C ALA A 165 -2.12 0.32 7.98
N VAL A 166 -0.83 0.25 7.64
CA VAL A 166 -0.30 -0.66 6.63
C VAL A 166 0.69 -1.63 7.28
N VAL A 167 0.48 -2.93 7.08
CA VAL A 167 1.40 -3.99 7.51
C VAL A 167 2.14 -4.54 6.30
N VAL A 168 3.46 -4.45 6.30
CA VAL A 168 4.34 -5.08 5.31
C VAL A 168 4.84 -6.39 5.89
N VAL A 169 4.40 -7.52 5.32
CA VAL A 169 4.73 -8.87 5.86
C VAL A 169 6.08 -9.38 5.35
N GLU A 170 6.34 -9.21 4.08
CA GLU A 170 7.60 -9.60 3.43
C GLU A 170 7.83 -8.71 2.21
N ALA A 171 9.04 -8.17 2.05
CA ALA A 171 9.38 -7.34 0.91
C ALA A 171 10.85 -7.49 0.51
N ALA A 172 11.13 -7.53 -0.79
CA ALA A 172 12.46 -7.32 -1.31
C ALA A 172 12.80 -5.81 -1.30
N HIS A 173 14.08 -5.46 -1.45
CA HIS A 173 14.58 -4.08 -1.40
C HIS A 173 13.87 -3.11 -2.37
N ARG A 174 13.36 -3.59 -3.51
CA ARG A 174 12.61 -2.80 -4.51
C ARG A 174 11.21 -3.35 -4.75
N SER A 175 10.53 -3.74 -3.67
CA SER A 175 9.17 -4.29 -3.74
C SER A 175 8.12 -3.18 -3.89
N GLY A 176 7.06 -3.45 -4.67
CA GLY A 176 5.90 -2.57 -4.74
C GLY A 176 5.19 -2.36 -3.39
N ALA A 177 5.37 -3.25 -2.42
CA ALA A 177 4.86 -3.09 -1.07
C ALA A 177 5.52 -1.91 -0.32
N LEU A 178 6.79 -1.60 -0.63
CA LEU A 178 7.48 -0.44 -0.07
C LEU A 178 6.90 0.88 -0.59
N ILE A 179 6.38 0.90 -1.83
CA ILE A 179 5.64 2.05 -2.37
C ILE A 179 4.37 2.26 -1.54
N THR A 180 3.62 1.20 -1.22
CA THR A 180 2.42 1.29 -0.37
C THR A 180 2.77 1.79 1.03
N ALA A 181 3.89 1.34 1.61
CA ALA A 181 4.39 1.82 2.89
C ALA A 181 4.73 3.32 2.86
N ALA A 182 5.43 3.79 1.82
CA ALA A 182 5.75 5.21 1.64
C ALA A 182 4.48 6.06 1.50
N LEU A 183 3.51 5.61 0.69
CA LEU A 183 2.21 6.28 0.53
C LEU A 183 1.42 6.33 1.85
N ALA A 184 1.43 5.26 2.66
CA ALA A 184 0.80 5.26 3.98
C ALA A 184 1.41 6.32 4.90
N ARG A 185 2.75 6.40 4.94
CA ARG A 185 3.47 7.41 5.71
C ARG A 185 3.09 8.84 5.28
N SER A 186 3.03 9.09 3.97
CA SER A 186 2.65 10.42 3.46
C SER A 186 1.21 10.81 3.84
N LEU A 187 0.35 9.84 4.08
CA LEU A 187 -1.01 10.04 4.58
C LEU A 187 -1.10 10.10 6.12
N GLY A 188 0.03 10.08 6.84
CA GLY A 188 0.05 10.02 8.30
C GLY A 188 -0.46 8.69 8.87
N ARG A 189 -0.49 7.61 8.05
CA ARG A 189 -0.91 6.29 8.51
C ARG A 189 0.27 5.51 9.09
N PRO A 190 0.11 4.84 10.23
CA PRO A 190 1.12 3.96 10.78
C PRO A 190 1.56 2.88 9.78
N VAL A 191 2.86 2.65 9.67
CA VAL A 191 3.42 1.53 8.93
C VAL A 191 4.01 0.54 9.92
N LEU A 192 3.66 -0.70 9.75
CA LEU A 192 4.08 -1.83 10.55
C LEU A 192 4.82 -2.82 9.66
N ALA A 193 5.83 -3.49 10.17
CA ALA A 193 6.59 -4.45 9.38
C ALA A 193 6.92 -5.70 10.19
N LEU A 194 6.75 -6.87 9.58
CA LEU A 194 7.24 -8.13 10.15
C LEU A 194 8.73 -8.25 9.84
N PRO A 195 9.60 -8.43 10.83
CA PRO A 195 11.04 -8.61 10.60
C PRO A 195 11.36 -9.87 9.80
N GLY A 196 12.53 -9.88 9.13
CA GLY A 196 13.11 -11.05 8.50
C GLY A 196 13.08 -11.05 6.97
N SER A 197 12.91 -9.88 6.33
CA SER A 197 13.16 -9.71 4.90
C SER A 197 13.86 -8.38 4.63
N ASN A 198 14.66 -8.32 3.55
CA ASN A 198 15.50 -7.15 3.27
C ASN A 198 14.72 -5.82 3.23
N GLY A 199 13.51 -5.83 2.67
CA GLY A 199 12.70 -4.62 2.58
C GLY A 199 12.05 -4.24 3.92
N THR A 200 11.55 -5.21 4.68
CA THR A 200 10.97 -4.95 6.00
C THR A 200 12.04 -4.54 7.01
N ASP A 201 13.18 -5.22 7.01
CA ASP A 201 14.29 -4.89 7.92
C ASP A 201 14.82 -3.48 7.64
N ARG A 202 14.88 -3.07 6.35
CA ARG A 202 15.22 -1.70 5.98
C ARG A 202 14.20 -0.68 6.49
N LEU A 203 12.88 -0.95 6.37
CA LEU A 203 11.86 -0.06 6.91
C LEU A 203 12.02 0.13 8.43
N LEU A 204 12.33 -0.95 9.16
CA LEU A 204 12.55 -0.93 10.61
C LEU A 204 13.83 -0.17 10.98
N GLN A 205 14.93 -0.42 10.27
CA GLN A 205 16.21 0.27 10.48
C GLN A 205 16.13 1.77 10.24
N LEU A 206 15.34 2.19 9.26
CA LEU A 206 15.11 3.60 8.94
C LEU A 206 14.09 4.29 9.87
N GLY A 207 13.49 3.56 10.83
CA GLY A 207 12.39 4.07 11.64
C GLY A 207 11.10 4.37 10.86
N HIS A 208 10.98 3.83 9.65
CA HIS A 208 9.84 4.04 8.76
C HIS A 208 8.69 3.10 9.03
N ALA A 209 8.87 2.12 9.89
CA ALA A 209 7.86 1.18 10.34
C ALA A 209 8.13 0.76 11.79
N TRP A 210 7.07 0.34 12.48
CA TRP A 210 7.14 -0.31 13.78
C TRP A 210 7.22 -1.82 13.60
N PRO A 211 8.05 -2.54 14.39
CA PRO A 211 8.09 -3.99 14.33
C PRO A 211 6.80 -4.57 14.91
N VAL A 212 6.24 -5.56 14.22
CA VAL A 212 5.10 -6.35 14.68
C VAL A 212 5.32 -7.83 14.41
N THR A 213 4.77 -8.66 15.27
CA THR A 213 4.84 -10.13 15.17
C THR A 213 3.47 -10.78 15.22
N SER A 214 2.46 -10.04 15.69
CA SER A 214 1.11 -10.56 15.97
C SER A 214 0.01 -9.53 15.60
N ALA A 215 -1.23 -10.00 15.55
CA ALA A 215 -2.39 -9.13 15.41
C ALA A 215 -2.60 -8.22 16.64
N ALA A 216 -2.14 -8.63 17.82
CA ALA A 216 -2.23 -7.81 19.03
C ALA A 216 -1.38 -6.54 18.91
N ASP A 217 -0.16 -6.64 18.34
CA ASP A 217 0.72 -5.48 18.11
C ASP A 217 0.06 -4.47 17.14
N VAL A 218 -0.66 -5.00 16.13
CA VAL A 218 -1.39 -4.17 15.17
C VAL A 218 -2.56 -3.46 15.86
N GLU A 219 -3.33 -4.15 16.71
CA GLU A 219 -4.43 -3.56 17.45
C GLU A 219 -3.98 -2.49 18.43
N GLU A 220 -2.88 -2.71 19.14
CA GLU A 220 -2.28 -1.71 20.01
C GLU A 220 -1.97 -0.42 19.22
N THR A 221 -1.41 -0.56 18.03
CA THR A 221 -1.15 0.57 17.13
C THR A 221 -2.44 1.28 16.72
N LEU A 222 -3.49 0.54 16.36
CA LEU A 222 -4.80 1.09 15.98
C LEU A 222 -5.50 1.80 17.16
N ALA A 223 -5.22 1.40 18.38
CA ALA A 223 -5.71 2.04 19.60
C ALA A 223 -4.94 3.33 19.97
N GLY A 224 -3.97 3.76 19.15
CA GLY A 224 -3.14 4.93 19.41
C GLY A 224 -1.98 4.66 20.36
N GLY A 225 -1.67 3.40 20.65
CA GLY A 225 -0.61 2.99 21.58
C GLY A 225 0.82 3.26 21.08
N ARG A 226 1.00 3.58 19.79
CA ARG A 226 2.30 3.91 19.21
C ARG A 226 2.21 5.21 18.40
N PRO A 227 2.89 6.28 18.84
CA PRO A 227 2.89 7.54 18.10
C PRO A 227 3.56 7.37 16.73
N VAL A 228 2.95 7.94 15.70
CA VAL A 228 3.57 8.09 14.38
C VAL A 228 4.59 9.22 14.46
N SER A 229 5.75 9.00 15.04
CA SER A 229 6.83 9.97 14.97
C SER A 229 7.65 9.69 13.71
N LEU A 230 7.33 10.40 12.65
CA LEU A 230 8.11 10.44 11.41
C LEU A 230 9.31 11.39 11.51
N ASP A 231 9.37 12.20 12.58
CA ASP A 231 10.35 13.28 12.74
C ASP A 231 11.66 12.85 13.41
N GLU A 232 11.74 11.63 13.97
CA GLU A 232 12.91 11.19 14.74
C GLU A 232 13.85 10.23 13.99
N ALA A 233 13.45 9.73 12.82
CA ALA A 233 14.35 8.90 12.03
C ALA A 233 15.43 9.74 11.37
N GLU A 234 16.68 9.39 11.61
CA GLU A 234 17.81 9.99 10.89
C GLU A 234 18.04 9.28 9.55
N PRO A 235 18.35 10.02 8.49
CA PRO A 235 18.68 9.40 7.20
C PRO A 235 19.93 8.52 7.36
N PRO A 236 20.05 7.41 6.57
CA PRO A 236 21.21 6.54 6.63
C PRO A 236 22.49 7.32 6.34
N ALA A 237 23.58 6.97 7.03
CA ALA A 237 24.87 7.64 6.85
C ALA A 237 25.33 7.63 5.37
N GLY A 238 26.08 8.65 4.94
CA GLY A 238 26.61 8.76 3.59
C GLY A 238 25.94 9.84 2.74
N ILE A 239 25.87 9.61 1.42
CA ILE A 239 25.38 10.62 0.46
C ILE A 239 23.91 10.98 0.73
N VAL A 240 23.07 10.02 1.16
CA VAL A 240 21.65 10.26 1.47
C VAL A 240 21.52 11.22 2.65
N ALA A 241 22.30 11.05 3.74
CA ALA A 241 22.30 11.99 4.85
C ALA A 241 22.70 13.40 4.41
N SER A 242 23.73 13.50 3.58
CA SER A 242 24.22 14.77 3.02
C SER A 242 23.17 15.42 2.11
N LEU A 243 22.42 14.64 1.33
CA LEU A 243 21.31 15.12 0.51
C LEU A 243 20.19 15.70 1.37
N VAL A 244 19.73 14.96 2.37
CA VAL A 244 18.66 15.41 3.27
C VAL A 244 19.09 16.67 4.01
N ALA A 245 20.35 16.74 4.50
CA ALA A 245 20.89 17.92 5.15
C ALA A 245 20.89 19.13 4.19
N ALA A 246 21.39 18.96 2.97
CA ALA A 246 21.43 20.03 1.98
C ALA A 246 20.03 20.52 1.55
N LEU A 247 19.05 19.62 1.51
CA LEU A 247 17.67 19.94 1.16
C LEU A 247 16.87 20.55 2.34
N ARG A 248 17.33 20.38 3.58
CA ARG A 248 16.77 21.13 4.73
C ARG A 248 16.99 22.65 4.60
N GLU A 249 18.02 23.07 3.87
CA GLU A 249 18.32 24.47 3.57
C GLU A 249 17.41 25.04 2.45
N GLY A 250 16.74 24.18 1.69
CA GLY A 250 15.79 24.54 0.64
C GLY A 250 15.85 23.61 -0.57
N ALA A 251 14.79 23.67 -1.36
CA ALA A 251 14.65 22.86 -2.57
C ALA A 251 15.81 23.10 -3.56
N ALA A 252 16.31 22.04 -4.19
CA ALA A 252 17.46 22.14 -5.09
C ALA A 252 17.38 21.12 -6.25
N THR A 253 18.01 21.47 -7.36
CA THR A 253 18.19 20.54 -8.50
C THR A 253 19.36 19.59 -8.25
N PRO A 254 19.43 18.42 -8.93
CA PRO A 254 20.56 17.49 -8.82
C PRO A 254 21.91 18.13 -9.07
N ALA A 255 21.99 19.08 -10.02
CA ALA A 255 23.24 19.78 -10.34
C ALA A 255 23.69 20.72 -9.19
N VAL A 256 22.75 21.34 -8.49
CA VAL A 256 23.04 22.16 -7.30
C VAL A 256 23.52 21.28 -6.17
N LEU A 257 22.84 20.15 -5.93
CA LEU A 257 23.18 19.19 -4.89
C LEU A 257 24.57 18.57 -5.11
N SER A 258 24.91 18.22 -6.36
CA SER A 258 26.23 17.72 -6.72
C SER A 258 27.35 18.69 -6.32
N ARG A 259 27.18 19.98 -6.59
CA ARG A 259 28.13 21.02 -6.20
C ARG A 259 28.17 21.25 -4.69
N ARG A 260 27.02 21.27 -4.03
CA ARG A 260 26.89 21.53 -2.60
C ARG A 260 27.50 20.42 -1.74
N ILE A 261 27.33 19.15 -2.17
CA ILE A 261 27.80 17.97 -1.45
C ILE A 261 29.22 17.55 -1.88
N GLY A 262 29.69 18.04 -3.02
CA GLY A 262 31.01 17.65 -3.57
C GLY A 262 31.05 16.22 -4.14
N SER A 263 29.89 15.68 -4.55
CA SER A 263 29.77 14.33 -5.11
C SER A 263 29.44 14.39 -6.59
N SER A 264 29.82 13.35 -7.35
CA SER A 264 29.54 13.30 -8.78
C SER A 264 28.02 13.26 -9.07
N LEU A 265 27.60 13.88 -10.18
CA LEU A 265 26.19 13.91 -10.56
C LEU A 265 25.54 12.51 -10.65
N PRO A 266 26.20 11.46 -11.20
CA PRO A 266 25.67 10.10 -11.19
C PRO A 266 25.45 9.56 -9.76
N ALA A 267 26.35 9.83 -8.82
CA ALA A 267 26.21 9.41 -7.43
C ALA A 267 25.05 10.15 -6.74
N ILE A 268 24.88 11.44 -7.00
CA ILE A 268 23.72 12.22 -6.51
C ILE A 268 22.42 11.70 -7.10
N MET A 269 22.35 11.40 -8.40
CA MET A 269 21.15 10.84 -9.03
C MET A 269 20.76 9.49 -8.44
N ALA A 270 21.74 8.61 -8.18
CA ALA A 270 21.47 7.32 -7.51
C ALA A 270 20.94 7.53 -6.09
N ALA A 271 21.56 8.41 -5.33
CA ALA A 271 21.15 8.72 -3.96
C ALA A 271 19.80 9.45 -3.89
N LEU A 272 19.45 10.29 -4.86
CA LEU A 272 18.13 10.91 -4.97
C LEU A 272 17.02 9.86 -5.19
N VAL A 273 17.26 8.89 -6.07
CA VAL A 273 16.32 7.77 -6.28
C VAL A 273 16.15 6.95 -5.00
N GLU A 274 17.24 6.67 -4.31
CA GLU A 274 17.23 5.95 -3.03
C GLU A 274 16.46 6.74 -1.96
N ALA A 275 16.78 8.01 -1.79
CA ALA A 275 16.16 8.88 -0.81
C ALA A 275 14.66 9.12 -1.09
N GLU A 276 14.26 9.19 -2.36
CA GLU A 276 12.85 9.33 -2.77
C GLU A 276 12.08 8.03 -2.51
N LEU A 277 12.66 6.86 -2.85
CA LEU A 277 12.07 5.55 -2.54
C LEU A 277 11.93 5.30 -1.04
N ASP A 278 12.89 5.78 -0.24
CA ASP A 278 12.85 5.70 1.21
C ASP A 278 11.96 6.79 1.84
N GLY A 279 11.43 7.72 1.03
CA GLY A 279 10.52 8.78 1.50
C GLY A 279 11.18 9.90 2.30
N TRP A 280 12.51 10.08 2.20
CA TRP A 280 13.23 11.20 2.82
C TRP A 280 13.01 12.52 2.10
N ILE A 281 12.83 12.44 0.79
CA ILE A 281 12.69 13.58 -0.11
C ILE A 281 11.57 13.33 -1.10
N CYS A 282 11.07 14.39 -1.71
CA CYS A 282 10.15 14.31 -2.83
C CYS A 282 10.60 15.21 -3.99
N ARG A 283 10.19 14.84 -5.18
CA ARG A 283 10.43 15.61 -6.40
C ARG A 283 9.29 16.60 -6.61
N ILE A 284 9.65 17.86 -6.86
CA ILE A 284 8.71 18.96 -7.13
C ILE A 284 8.90 19.50 -8.57
N PRO A 285 7.97 20.32 -9.09
CA PRO A 285 8.08 20.91 -10.43
C PRO A 285 9.43 21.62 -10.64
N GLY A 286 9.94 21.61 -11.87
CA GLY A 286 11.24 22.21 -12.21
C GLY A 286 12.46 21.31 -11.96
N ASN A 287 12.27 19.98 -11.87
CA ASN A 287 13.33 19.01 -11.60
C ASN A 287 14.10 19.30 -10.29
N GLN A 288 13.38 19.80 -9.30
CA GLN A 288 13.88 20.07 -7.96
C GLN A 288 13.45 18.98 -6.99
N TYR A 289 14.14 18.90 -5.87
CA TYR A 289 13.82 18.01 -4.76
C TYR A 289 13.75 18.82 -3.47
N GLU A 290 12.95 18.37 -2.54
CA GLU A 290 12.86 18.93 -1.20
C GLU A 290 12.72 17.81 -0.16
N VAL A 291 12.96 18.13 1.11
CA VAL A 291 12.73 17.19 2.22
C VAL A 291 11.23 16.92 2.33
N ASN A 292 10.87 15.66 2.39
CA ASN A 292 9.48 15.24 2.54
C ASN A 292 8.97 15.58 3.96
N ARG A 293 8.47 16.80 4.14
CA ARG A 293 7.94 17.27 5.43
C ARG A 293 6.48 16.86 5.68
N ARG A 294 5.70 16.54 4.64
CA ARG A 294 4.30 16.11 4.72
C ARG A 294 3.87 15.56 3.35
N GLY A 295 4.29 14.37 2.97
CA GLY A 295 3.81 13.70 1.77
C GLY A 295 3.58 14.63 0.55
N CYS A 296 4.57 14.76 -0.31
CA CYS A 296 4.37 15.36 -1.63
C CYS A 296 3.54 14.46 -2.53
#